data_915b934f4120569d812ac474b6e45403
#
_entry.id   915b934f4120569d812ac474b6e45403
#
_cell.length_a   1.000
_cell.length_b   1.000
_cell.length_c   1.000
_cell.angle_alpha   90.00
_cell.angle_beta   90.00
_cell.angle_gamma   90.00
#
_symmetry.space_group_name_H-M   'P 1'
#
loop_
_entity.id
_entity.type
_entity.pdbx_description
1 polymer ?
#
loop_
_entity_poly.entity_id
_entity_poly.type
_entity_poly.pdbx_seq_one_letter_code
_entity_poly.pdbx_strand_id
1 'polypeptide(L)'
;LSLTFGPVSIQPSEFVKILFVFFIASMLYKSTDLKQLAITSGVSAVFVLILVASNDLGGALLYFFTYLVMIYVKKKKFYIFAGGLAFVGLGMYAGYHLFSHVKNRIVAWLDPLSVIDKAGYQVCQSLFAIGTGGLFGFGLGQGLPNKIPIVSKDFIIAAISEEMGGIFAVCLIMVCVS
;
A
#
# COMPACT_ATOMS: atom_id res chain seq x y z
N LEU A 1 0.97 -13.86 -2.36
CA LEU A 1 1.72 -15.15 -2.42
C LEU A 1 3.10 -14.92 -1.81
N SER A 2 3.33 -15.41 -0.59
CA SER A 2 4.65 -15.43 0.05
C SER A 2 5.18 -16.87 0.07
N LEU A 3 6.45 -17.04 -0.31
CA LEU A 3 7.18 -18.28 -0.17
C LEU A 3 7.93 -18.24 1.17
N THR A 4 7.55 -19.10 2.10
CA THR A 4 8.20 -19.21 3.41
C THR A 4 9.22 -20.32 3.40
N PHE A 5 10.49 -19.97 3.56
CA PHE A 5 11.60 -20.91 3.74
C PHE A 5 12.12 -20.77 5.18
N GLY A 6 11.55 -21.52 6.13
CA GLY A 6 11.90 -21.42 7.54
C GLY A 6 11.57 -20.04 8.14
N PRO A 7 12.53 -19.34 8.77
CA PRO A 7 12.27 -18.03 9.38
C PRO A 7 12.19 -16.88 8.36
N VAL A 8 12.53 -17.13 7.08
CA VAL A 8 12.55 -16.09 6.04
C VAL A 8 11.35 -16.26 5.12
N SER A 9 10.54 -15.20 5.01
CA SER A 9 9.45 -15.12 4.02
C SER A 9 9.87 -14.20 2.88
N ILE A 10 9.94 -14.73 1.67
CA ILE A 10 10.23 -13.97 0.45
C ILE A 10 8.93 -13.79 -0.31
N GLN A 11 8.61 -12.54 -0.66
CA GLN A 11 7.47 -12.23 -1.49
C GLN A 11 7.94 -11.96 -2.92
N PRO A 12 7.67 -12.85 -3.88
CA PRO A 12 8.15 -12.69 -5.26
C PRO A 12 7.70 -11.38 -5.92
N SER A 13 6.53 -10.84 -5.55
CA SER A 13 6.02 -9.57 -6.07
C SER A 13 6.95 -8.37 -5.80
N GLU A 14 7.78 -8.41 -4.74
CA GLU A 14 8.74 -7.34 -4.46
C GLU A 14 9.86 -7.28 -5.53
N PHE A 15 10.36 -8.44 -5.94
CA PHE A 15 11.38 -8.52 -7.01
C PHE A 15 10.78 -8.20 -8.37
N VAL A 16 9.57 -8.67 -8.64
CA VAL A 16 8.88 -8.41 -9.90
C VAL A 16 8.59 -6.93 -10.09
N LYS A 17 8.35 -6.15 -9.03
CA LYS A 17 8.22 -4.69 -9.11
C LYS A 17 9.45 -4.02 -9.75
N ILE A 18 10.63 -4.41 -9.33
CA ILE A 18 11.88 -3.85 -9.85
C ILE A 18 12.03 -4.18 -11.34
N LEU A 19 11.83 -5.45 -11.70
CA LEU A 19 11.89 -5.90 -13.09
C LEU A 19 10.83 -5.20 -13.97
N PHE A 20 9.64 -5.00 -13.43
CA PHE A 20 8.56 -4.29 -14.11
C PHE A 20 8.96 -2.84 -14.46
N VAL A 21 9.55 -2.11 -13.50
CA VAL A 21 10.01 -0.74 -13.74
C VAL A 21 11.05 -0.70 -14.85
N PHE A 22 12.06 -1.57 -14.82
CA PHE A 22 13.08 -1.65 -15.87
C PHE A 22 12.49 -2.02 -17.23
N PHE A 23 11.57 -2.98 -17.27
CA PHE A 23 10.89 -3.39 -18.48
C PHE A 23 10.12 -2.23 -19.11
N ILE A 24 9.26 -1.56 -18.34
CA ILE A 24 8.47 -0.43 -18.83
C ILE A 24 9.37 0.74 -19.25
N ALA A 25 10.42 1.05 -18.48
CA ALA A 25 11.41 2.07 -18.83
C ALA A 25 12.07 1.79 -20.18
N SER A 26 12.52 0.56 -20.40
CA SER A 26 13.13 0.12 -21.65
C SER A 26 12.18 0.23 -22.84
N MET A 27 10.93 -0.19 -22.64
CA MET A 27 9.90 -0.12 -23.70
C MET A 27 9.53 1.34 -24.06
N LEU A 28 9.39 2.20 -23.05
CA LEU A 28 9.10 3.62 -23.25
C LEU A 28 10.30 4.39 -23.81
N TYR A 29 11.54 3.91 -23.58
CA TYR A 29 12.73 4.55 -24.14
C TYR A 29 12.79 4.43 -25.66
N LYS A 30 12.49 3.26 -26.22
CA LYS A 30 12.63 2.95 -27.65
C LYS A 30 11.73 3.80 -28.56
N SER A 31 10.45 3.91 -28.22
CA SER A 31 9.52 4.75 -28.98
C SER A 31 8.35 5.22 -28.11
N THR A 32 7.69 6.29 -28.59
CA THR A 32 6.48 6.84 -27.95
C THR A 32 5.25 6.74 -28.84
N ASP A 33 5.33 5.85 -29.84
CA ASP A 33 4.23 5.62 -30.76
C ASP A 33 3.00 5.05 -30.03
N LEU A 34 1.82 5.29 -30.57
CA LEU A 34 0.56 4.77 -30.02
C LEU A 34 0.58 3.25 -29.88
N LYS A 35 1.20 2.56 -30.84
CA LYS A 35 1.34 1.10 -30.82
C LYS A 35 2.17 0.63 -29.61
N GLN A 36 3.32 1.27 -29.36
CA GLN A 36 4.18 0.93 -28.23
C GLN A 36 3.48 1.24 -26.89
N LEU A 37 2.77 2.35 -26.83
CA LEU A 37 1.98 2.71 -25.65
C LEU A 37 0.87 1.69 -25.39
N ALA A 38 0.17 1.21 -26.40
CA ALA A 38 -0.85 0.17 -26.28
C ALA A 38 -0.25 -1.14 -25.76
N ILE A 39 0.93 -1.56 -26.27
CA ILE A 39 1.62 -2.77 -25.81
C ILE A 39 2.02 -2.64 -24.34
N THR A 40 2.67 -1.54 -23.95
CA THR A 40 3.09 -1.33 -22.55
C THR A 40 1.89 -1.22 -21.59
N SER A 41 0.80 -0.58 -22.02
CA SER A 41 -0.45 -0.55 -21.26
C SER A 41 -1.06 -1.92 -21.10
N GLY A 42 -1.07 -2.72 -22.16
CA GLY A 42 -1.58 -4.10 -22.13
C GLY A 42 -0.78 -4.98 -21.16
N VAL A 43 0.55 -4.93 -21.23
CA VAL A 43 1.40 -5.67 -20.30
C VAL A 43 1.18 -5.21 -18.86
N SER A 44 1.16 -3.90 -18.61
CA SER A 44 0.90 -3.36 -17.26
C SER A 44 -0.47 -3.77 -16.73
N ALA A 45 -1.51 -3.77 -17.59
CA ALA A 45 -2.85 -4.22 -17.22
C ALA A 45 -2.88 -5.70 -16.83
N VAL A 46 -2.13 -6.56 -17.52
CA VAL A 46 -2.02 -7.99 -17.16
C VAL A 46 -1.43 -8.16 -15.77
N PHE A 47 -0.33 -7.45 -15.43
CA PHE A 47 0.25 -7.50 -14.09
C PHE A 47 -0.73 -7.02 -13.01
N VAL A 48 -1.42 -5.91 -13.25
CA VAL A 48 -2.43 -5.37 -12.34
C VAL A 48 -3.58 -6.37 -12.14
N LEU A 49 -4.09 -6.98 -13.21
CA LEU A 49 -5.17 -7.98 -13.15
C LEU A 49 -4.77 -9.24 -12.38
N ILE A 50 -3.54 -9.74 -12.56
CA ILE A 50 -3.03 -10.89 -11.80
C ILE A 50 -2.99 -10.57 -10.31
N LEU A 51 -2.54 -9.35 -9.92
CA LEU A 51 -2.50 -8.94 -8.53
C LEU A 51 -3.89 -8.74 -7.93
N VAL A 52 -4.83 -8.18 -8.69
CA VAL A 52 -6.25 -8.08 -8.29
C VAL A 52 -6.85 -9.47 -8.07
N ALA A 53 -6.62 -10.40 -8.99
CA ALA A 53 -7.08 -11.79 -8.87
C ALA A 53 -6.45 -12.52 -7.65
N SER A 54 -5.24 -12.12 -7.27
CA SER A 54 -4.54 -12.62 -6.06
C SER A 54 -4.98 -11.92 -4.77
N ASN A 55 -6.01 -11.06 -4.81
CA ASN A 55 -6.47 -10.21 -3.70
C ASN A 55 -5.40 -9.25 -3.14
N ASP A 56 -4.33 -8.97 -3.90
CA ASP A 56 -3.31 -7.98 -3.56
C ASP A 56 -3.62 -6.64 -4.24
N LEU A 57 -4.65 -5.97 -3.72
CA LEU A 57 -5.08 -4.67 -4.24
C LEU A 57 -4.04 -3.56 -4.02
N GLY A 58 -3.29 -3.66 -2.91
CA GLY A 58 -2.20 -2.71 -2.62
C GLY A 58 -1.08 -2.79 -3.65
N GLY A 59 -0.62 -4.03 -3.94
CA GLY A 59 0.35 -4.27 -4.99
C GLY A 59 -0.14 -3.81 -6.36
N ALA A 60 -1.39 -4.16 -6.72
CA ALA A 60 -2.00 -3.75 -7.99
C ALA A 60 -2.00 -2.22 -8.17
N LEU A 61 -2.33 -1.49 -7.11
CA LEU A 61 -2.36 -0.03 -7.11
C LEU A 61 -0.96 0.56 -7.28
N LEU A 62 0.05 -0.01 -6.62
CA LEU A 62 1.45 0.40 -6.78
C LEU A 62 1.95 0.22 -8.22
N TYR A 63 1.68 -0.94 -8.85
CA TYR A 63 2.06 -1.18 -10.25
C TYR A 63 1.37 -0.19 -11.19
N PHE A 64 0.07 0.06 -10.97
CA PHE A 64 -0.68 1.02 -11.77
C PHE A 64 -0.12 2.44 -11.62
N PHE A 65 0.13 2.93 -10.40
CA PHE A 65 0.70 4.25 -10.16
C PHE A 65 2.10 4.38 -10.76
N THR A 66 2.95 3.38 -10.59
CA THR A 66 4.29 3.36 -11.17
C THR A 66 4.21 3.54 -12.69
N TYR A 67 3.35 2.77 -13.36
CA TYR A 67 3.14 2.89 -14.80
C TYR A 67 2.62 4.27 -15.20
N LEU A 68 1.64 4.79 -14.47
CA LEU A 68 1.05 6.12 -14.71
C LEU A 68 2.09 7.24 -14.62
N VAL A 69 2.93 7.21 -13.58
CA VAL A 69 4.01 8.18 -13.39
C VAL A 69 5.03 8.08 -14.53
N MET A 70 5.42 6.86 -14.93
CA MET A 70 6.37 6.67 -16.02
C MET A 70 5.86 7.21 -17.35
N ILE A 71 4.58 7.00 -17.69
CA ILE A 71 3.97 7.59 -18.89
C ILE A 71 3.91 9.11 -18.77
N TYR A 72 3.54 9.62 -17.61
CA TYR A 72 3.47 11.07 -17.38
C TYR A 72 4.84 11.73 -17.59
N VAL A 73 5.90 11.18 -17.00
CA VAL A 73 7.27 11.68 -17.15
C VAL A 73 7.70 11.66 -18.62
N LYS A 74 7.36 10.60 -19.37
CA LYS A 74 7.71 10.46 -20.78
C LYS A 74 6.92 11.41 -21.69
N LYS A 75 5.61 11.51 -21.50
CA LYS A 75 4.72 12.31 -22.36
C LYS A 75 4.61 13.78 -21.92
N LYS A 76 4.90 14.09 -20.64
CA LYS A 76 4.76 15.42 -20.01
C LYS A 76 3.36 16.04 -20.18
N LYS A 77 2.32 15.21 -20.28
CA LYS A 77 0.94 15.65 -20.52
C LYS A 77 0.07 15.36 -19.30
N PHE A 78 -0.29 16.39 -18.57
CA PHE A 78 -1.05 16.29 -17.32
C PHE A 78 -2.41 15.58 -17.47
N TYR A 79 -3.07 15.70 -18.62
CA TYR A 79 -4.36 15.03 -18.84
C TYR A 79 -4.27 13.49 -18.77
N ILE A 80 -3.09 12.90 -19.09
CA ILE A 80 -2.88 11.45 -18.97
C ILE A 80 -2.86 11.06 -17.48
N PHE A 81 -2.18 11.85 -16.66
CA PHE A 81 -2.13 11.63 -15.22
C PHE A 81 -3.51 11.80 -14.58
N ALA A 82 -4.21 12.86 -14.91
CA ALA A 82 -5.57 13.13 -14.44
C ALA A 82 -6.56 12.02 -14.86
N GLY A 83 -6.48 11.57 -16.11
CA GLY A 83 -7.28 10.46 -16.62
C GLY A 83 -7.00 9.15 -15.90
N GLY A 84 -5.73 8.86 -15.59
CA GLY A 84 -5.34 7.71 -14.80
C GLY A 84 -5.88 7.77 -13.37
N LEU A 85 -5.82 8.92 -12.72
CA LEU A 85 -6.42 9.12 -11.39
C LEU A 85 -7.94 8.92 -11.39
N ALA A 86 -8.62 9.44 -12.41
CA ALA A 86 -10.06 9.23 -12.59
C ALA A 86 -10.38 7.73 -12.75
N PHE A 87 -9.55 7.00 -13.52
CA PHE A 87 -9.70 5.55 -13.70
C PHE A 87 -9.51 4.79 -12.37
N VAL A 88 -8.54 5.18 -11.53
CA VAL A 88 -8.39 4.63 -10.17
C VAL A 88 -9.64 4.88 -9.33
N GLY A 89 -10.17 6.11 -9.35
CA GLY A 89 -11.40 6.45 -8.61
C GLY A 89 -12.58 5.57 -9.03
N LEU A 90 -12.77 5.36 -10.33
CA LEU A 90 -13.79 4.46 -10.87
C LEU A 90 -13.53 3.00 -10.45
N GLY A 91 -12.26 2.55 -10.49
CA GLY A 91 -11.87 1.22 -10.05
C GLY A 91 -12.11 0.99 -8.55
N MET A 92 -11.83 1.99 -7.71
CA MET A 92 -12.13 1.94 -6.27
C MET A 92 -13.64 1.90 -6.01
N TYR A 93 -14.43 2.70 -6.73
CA TYR A 93 -15.88 2.68 -6.65
C TYR A 93 -16.47 1.32 -7.05
N ALA A 94 -16.03 0.77 -8.18
CA ALA A 94 -16.42 -0.55 -8.62
C ALA A 94 -15.98 -1.65 -7.62
N GLY A 95 -14.75 -1.57 -7.11
CA GLY A 95 -14.21 -2.48 -6.11
C GLY A 95 -15.02 -2.48 -4.80
N TYR A 96 -15.47 -1.33 -4.37
CA TYR A 96 -16.33 -1.21 -3.18
C TYR A 96 -17.66 -1.98 -3.35
N HIS A 97 -18.23 -1.97 -4.54
CA HIS A 97 -19.50 -2.66 -4.82
C HIS A 97 -19.32 -4.15 -5.14
N LEU A 98 -18.21 -4.53 -5.77
CA LEU A 98 -17.98 -5.89 -6.22
C LEU A 98 -17.33 -6.80 -5.17
N PHE A 99 -16.47 -6.24 -4.29
CA PHE A 99 -15.66 -7.01 -3.36
C PHE A 99 -16.00 -6.70 -1.90
N SER A 100 -16.59 -7.67 -1.21
CA SER A 100 -16.95 -7.53 0.21
C SER A 100 -15.73 -7.23 1.11
N HIS A 101 -14.55 -7.75 0.80
CA HIS A 101 -13.33 -7.47 1.57
C HIS A 101 -12.86 -6.01 1.41
N VAL A 102 -13.07 -5.37 0.25
CA VAL A 102 -12.79 -3.94 0.06
C VAL A 102 -13.73 -3.10 0.91
N LYS A 103 -15.03 -3.42 0.88
CA LYS A 103 -16.04 -2.76 1.70
C LYS A 103 -15.70 -2.85 3.19
N ASN A 104 -15.34 -4.04 3.67
CA ASN A 104 -14.96 -4.25 5.07
C ASN A 104 -13.73 -3.44 5.49
N ARG A 105 -12.72 -3.31 4.61
CA ARG A 105 -11.54 -2.47 4.88
C ARG A 105 -11.89 -0.99 4.94
N ILE A 106 -12.76 -0.50 4.06
CA ILE A 106 -13.21 0.90 4.06
C ILE A 106 -14.02 1.20 5.33
N VAL A 107 -14.94 0.31 5.74
CA VAL A 107 -15.69 0.46 6.99
C VAL A 107 -14.75 0.46 8.20
N ALA A 108 -13.79 -0.47 8.25
CA ALA A 108 -12.80 -0.53 9.33
C ALA A 108 -11.87 0.70 9.38
N TRP A 109 -11.68 1.38 8.26
CA TRP A 109 -10.89 2.61 8.20
C TRP A 109 -11.70 3.85 8.60
N LEU A 110 -12.98 3.95 8.18
CA LEU A 110 -13.83 5.10 8.48
C LEU A 110 -14.37 5.08 9.91
N ASP A 111 -14.80 3.91 10.37
CA ASP A 111 -15.34 3.71 11.72
C ASP A 111 -14.86 2.35 12.28
N PRO A 112 -13.60 2.30 12.74
CA PRO A 112 -13.02 1.07 13.27
C PRO A 112 -13.71 0.58 14.53
N LEU A 113 -14.29 1.47 15.34
CA LEU A 113 -14.93 1.13 16.61
C LEU A 113 -16.21 0.34 16.40
N SER A 114 -16.99 0.64 15.36
CA SER A 114 -18.24 -0.09 15.05
C SER A 114 -18.00 -1.55 14.62
N VAL A 115 -16.80 -1.89 14.19
CA VAL A 115 -16.39 -3.23 13.73
C VAL A 115 -15.18 -3.77 14.48
N ILE A 116 -15.03 -3.34 15.76
CA ILE A 116 -13.87 -3.69 16.60
C ILE A 116 -13.66 -5.20 16.75
N ASP A 117 -14.72 -5.99 16.83
CA ASP A 117 -14.65 -7.45 17.00
C ASP A 117 -14.29 -8.22 15.71
N LYS A 118 -14.11 -7.50 14.60
CA LYS A 118 -13.89 -8.06 13.25
C LYS A 118 -12.73 -7.36 12.54
N ALA A 119 -13.05 -6.70 11.44
CA ALA A 119 -12.06 -6.05 10.57
C ALA A 119 -11.39 -4.82 11.21
N GLY A 120 -12.04 -4.17 12.19
CA GLY A 120 -11.52 -2.99 12.90
C GLY A 120 -10.54 -3.30 14.02
N TYR A 121 -10.43 -4.56 14.48
CA TYR A 121 -9.64 -4.92 15.67
C TYR A 121 -8.19 -4.41 15.60
N GLN A 122 -7.49 -4.67 14.50
CA GLN A 122 -6.11 -4.23 14.32
C GLN A 122 -5.97 -2.71 14.39
N VAL A 123 -6.86 -2.00 13.71
CA VAL A 123 -6.85 -0.52 13.67
C VAL A 123 -7.15 0.04 15.05
N CYS A 124 -8.15 -0.49 15.76
CA CYS A 124 -8.49 -0.05 17.10
C CYS A 124 -7.34 -0.28 18.09
N GLN A 125 -6.72 -1.46 18.08
CA GLN A 125 -5.58 -1.74 18.96
C GLN A 125 -4.40 -0.81 18.69
N SER A 126 -4.15 -0.50 17.40
CA SER A 126 -3.12 0.46 17.02
C SER A 126 -3.42 1.87 17.48
N LEU A 127 -4.68 2.32 17.35
CA LEU A 127 -5.11 3.64 17.83
C LEU A 127 -5.04 3.73 19.37
N PHE A 128 -5.41 2.66 20.07
CA PHE A 128 -5.28 2.60 21.53
C PHE A 128 -3.81 2.68 21.95
N ALA A 129 -2.91 1.94 21.30
CA ALA A 129 -1.48 2.01 21.58
C ALA A 129 -0.92 3.43 21.37
N ILE A 130 -1.25 4.08 20.25
CA ILE A 130 -0.84 5.47 20.00
C ILE A 130 -1.43 6.41 21.06
N GLY A 131 -2.72 6.24 21.40
CA GLY A 131 -3.40 7.09 22.38
C GLY A 131 -2.84 6.92 23.78
N THR A 132 -2.55 5.70 24.20
CA THR A 132 -1.98 5.40 25.53
C THR A 132 -0.53 5.88 25.65
N GLY A 133 0.31 5.75 24.62
CA GLY A 133 1.69 6.25 24.63
C GLY A 133 1.79 7.77 24.72
N GLY A 134 0.78 8.53 24.30
CA GLY A 134 0.78 9.98 24.34
C GLY A 134 1.96 10.60 23.62
N LEU A 135 2.46 11.75 24.12
CA LEU A 135 3.56 12.47 23.47
C LEU A 135 4.93 11.86 23.75
N PHE A 136 5.15 11.32 24.97
CA PHE A 136 6.47 10.89 25.46
C PHE A 136 6.62 9.38 25.58
N GLY A 137 5.55 8.59 25.41
CA GLY A 137 5.56 7.14 25.55
C GLY A 137 5.59 6.63 26.99
N PHE A 138 5.36 5.33 27.13
CA PHE A 138 5.48 4.65 28.44
C PHE A 138 6.91 4.29 28.83
N GLY A 139 7.84 4.31 27.90
CA GLY A 139 9.21 3.79 28.05
C GLY A 139 9.40 2.46 27.32
N LEU A 140 10.66 2.21 26.93
CA LEU A 140 11.04 0.99 26.21
C LEU A 140 10.71 -0.27 27.03
N GLY A 141 9.99 -1.20 26.40
CA GLY A 141 9.59 -2.45 27.02
C GLY A 141 8.45 -2.34 28.04
N GLN A 142 7.84 -1.18 28.22
CA GLN A 142 6.70 -0.96 29.12
C GLN A 142 5.35 -1.02 28.39
N GLY A 143 5.35 -0.96 27.06
CA GLY A 143 4.17 -1.13 26.22
C GLY A 143 3.70 -2.58 26.11
N LEU A 144 2.58 -2.78 25.47
CA LEU A 144 2.00 -4.10 25.17
C LEU A 144 1.84 -4.30 23.65
N PRO A 145 2.93 -4.15 22.87
CA PRO A 145 2.86 -4.21 21.40
C PRO A 145 2.30 -5.55 20.89
N ASN A 146 2.48 -6.63 21.65
CA ASN A 146 1.96 -7.97 21.31
C ASN A 146 0.42 -8.05 21.24
N LYS A 147 -0.30 -7.07 21.78
CA LYS A 147 -1.76 -6.98 21.64
C LYS A 147 -2.19 -6.53 20.24
N ILE A 148 -1.30 -5.89 19.49
CA ILE A 148 -1.57 -5.46 18.13
C ILE A 148 -1.25 -6.62 17.17
N PRO A 149 -2.23 -7.18 16.46
CA PRO A 149 -1.95 -8.24 15.50
C PRO A 149 -0.99 -7.76 14.40
N ILE A 150 0.00 -8.58 14.04
CA ILE A 150 0.98 -8.30 12.97
C ILE A 150 1.73 -6.98 13.20
N VAL A 151 1.95 -6.58 14.44
CA VAL A 151 2.61 -5.33 14.83
C VAL A 151 3.96 -5.12 14.15
N SER A 152 4.76 -6.18 14.00
CA SER A 152 6.11 -6.10 13.42
C SER A 152 6.15 -5.81 11.91
N LYS A 153 5.02 -5.88 11.22
CA LYS A 153 4.93 -5.61 9.77
C LYS A 153 4.17 -4.32 9.48
N ASP A 154 2.88 -4.30 9.81
CA ASP A 154 1.97 -3.26 9.34
C ASP A 154 1.78 -2.13 10.37
N PHE A 155 2.00 -2.39 11.65
CA PHE A 155 1.69 -1.46 12.74
C PHE A 155 2.88 -1.13 13.64
N ILE A 156 4.10 -1.25 13.13
CA ILE A 156 5.33 -0.96 13.90
C ILE A 156 5.35 0.46 14.47
N ILE A 157 4.82 1.44 13.73
CA ILE A 157 4.74 2.84 14.18
C ILE A 157 3.82 2.98 15.40
N ALA A 158 2.75 2.19 15.50
CA ALA A 158 1.88 2.20 16.67
C ALA A 158 2.61 1.70 17.93
N ALA A 159 3.39 0.62 17.80
CA ALA A 159 4.22 0.11 18.91
C ALA A 159 5.30 1.13 19.33
N ILE A 160 5.96 1.76 18.36
CA ILE A 160 6.95 2.81 18.63
C ILE A 160 6.30 4.01 19.32
N SER A 161 5.09 4.40 18.90
CA SER A 161 4.34 5.49 19.54
C SER A 161 3.94 5.15 20.98
N GLU A 162 3.59 3.90 21.26
CA GLU A 162 3.25 3.44 22.61
C GLU A 162 4.45 3.54 23.56
N GLU A 163 5.62 3.07 23.13
CA GLU A 163 6.80 3.00 23.97
C GLU A 163 7.63 4.29 24.01
N MET A 164 7.84 4.92 22.86
CA MET A 164 8.71 6.09 22.70
C MET A 164 7.95 7.42 22.53
N GLY A 165 6.64 7.35 22.37
CA GLY A 165 5.77 8.51 22.24
C GLY A 165 5.56 9.00 20.81
N GLY A 166 4.49 9.79 20.64
CA GLY A 166 4.07 10.32 19.36
C GLY A 166 5.09 11.26 18.72
N ILE A 167 5.82 12.04 19.51
CA ILE A 167 6.87 12.94 18.99
C ILE A 167 7.95 12.13 18.29
N PHE A 168 8.45 11.07 18.92
CA PHE A 168 9.49 10.23 18.34
C PHE A 168 8.99 9.53 17.07
N ALA A 169 7.76 9.00 17.08
CA ALA A 169 7.16 8.36 15.92
C ALA A 169 7.04 9.33 14.72
N VAL A 170 6.62 10.59 14.97
CA VAL A 170 6.55 11.62 13.91
C VAL A 170 7.95 11.96 13.39
N CYS A 171 8.95 12.13 14.27
CA CYS A 171 10.34 12.37 13.85
C CYS A 171 10.87 11.21 12.99
N LEU A 172 10.57 9.96 13.36
CA LEU A 172 10.97 8.79 12.59
C LEU A 172 10.34 8.78 11.18
N ILE A 173 9.04 9.09 11.09
CA ILE A 173 8.35 9.21 9.80
C ILE A 173 8.99 10.30 8.94
N MET A 174 9.30 11.46 9.53
CA MET A 174 9.95 12.57 8.81
C MET A 174 11.33 12.17 8.26
N VAL A 175 12.12 11.43 9.03
CA VAL A 175 13.42 10.89 8.56
C VAL A 175 13.25 9.89 7.42
N CYS A 176 12.20 9.06 7.46
CA CYS A 176 11.94 8.10 6.36
C CYS A 176 11.46 8.76 5.06
N VAL A 177 10.89 9.97 5.14
CA VAL A 177 10.34 10.70 3.98
C VAL A 177 11.36 11.68 3.39
N SER A 178 12.36 12.12 4.16
CA SER A 178 13.43 13.05 3.71
C SER A 178 14.48 12.34 2.87
#